data_c3e2a9d675d243988c8e658fe67de2ad
#
_entry.id   c3e2a9d675d243988c8e658fe67de2ad
#
_cell.length_a   1.000
_cell.length_b   1.000
_cell.length_c   1.000
_cell.angle_alpha   90.00
_cell.angle_beta   90.00
_cell.angle_gamma   90.00
#
_symmetry.space_group_name_H-M   'P 1'
#
loop_
_entity.id
_entity.type
_entity.pdbx_description
1 polymer ?
#
loop_
_entity_poly.entity_id
_entity_poly.type
_entity_poly.pdbx_seq_one_letter_code
_entity_poly.pdbx_strand_id
1 'polypeptide(L)'
;MTNNIKLQEVCKQLHIPVVGTTSWPLPNEARQILCESNPCPFTAADLDERLMGTPDFMPRSAIVCLFPYHVPYSGATNLARYTWATDYHLVVTDYLQRLVDELSSTNPSELFSIHCDTSPLADRYMAYLAGLGFYGKNKCFINPIWGSYIVIGTVLTTLEFEPNTPMTETCLGCNRCISACLGKCLDHNEFKYDTCKSYLTQKKGGLTDDEQSIVGKSPLVFGCDVCQEVCPHNKDLPTTPIVEFQSIEPYVDIEELESISNKEFKAKYGHRAFSWRGKKILIRNNKYIDSKTLQQK
;
A
#
# COMPACT_ATOMS: atom_id res chain seq x y z
N MET A 1 -18.83 -25.06 13.09
CA MET A 1 -18.55 -23.80 12.38
C MET A 1 -17.15 -23.91 11.82
N THR A 2 -16.94 -23.63 10.53
CA THR A 2 -15.61 -23.72 9.92
C THR A 2 -14.72 -22.55 10.39
N ASN A 3 -13.38 -22.71 10.30
CA ASN A 3 -12.47 -21.64 10.68
C ASN A 3 -12.73 -20.34 9.87
N ASN A 4 -13.07 -20.47 8.59
CA ASN A 4 -13.41 -19.32 7.74
C ASN A 4 -14.63 -18.53 8.25
N ILE A 5 -15.68 -19.19 8.73
CA ILE A 5 -16.86 -18.52 9.28
C ILE A 5 -16.49 -17.76 10.55
N LYS A 6 -15.72 -18.40 11.45
CA LYS A 6 -15.22 -17.73 12.68
C LYS A 6 -14.35 -16.53 12.35
N LEU A 7 -13.45 -16.65 11.36
CA LEU A 7 -12.60 -15.56 10.89
C LEU A 7 -13.44 -14.35 10.43
N GLN A 8 -14.47 -14.59 9.62
CA GLN A 8 -15.36 -13.52 9.14
C GLN A 8 -16.08 -12.82 10.30
N GLU A 9 -16.54 -13.57 11.31
CA GLU A 9 -17.19 -13.01 12.50
C GLU A 9 -16.23 -12.15 13.33
N VAL A 10 -15.00 -12.62 13.57
CA VAL A 10 -13.96 -11.89 14.30
C VAL A 10 -13.60 -10.61 13.52
N CYS A 11 -13.34 -10.70 12.22
CA CYS A 11 -13.04 -9.52 11.41
C CYS A 11 -14.17 -8.48 11.42
N LYS A 12 -15.42 -8.94 11.39
CA LYS A 12 -16.58 -8.04 11.52
C LYS A 12 -16.62 -7.33 12.87
N GLN A 13 -16.36 -8.04 13.97
CA GLN A 13 -16.30 -7.45 15.32
C GLN A 13 -15.17 -6.44 15.46
N LEU A 14 -14.03 -6.70 14.82
CA LEU A 14 -12.87 -5.83 14.79
C LEU A 14 -12.95 -4.71 13.74
N HIS A 15 -14.06 -4.62 13.00
CA HIS A 15 -14.23 -3.66 11.90
C HIS A 15 -13.19 -3.78 10.77
N ILE A 16 -12.63 -4.97 10.55
CA ILE A 16 -11.79 -5.25 9.38
C ILE A 16 -12.73 -5.48 8.19
N PRO A 17 -12.75 -4.59 7.19
CA PRO A 17 -13.84 -4.56 6.22
C PRO A 17 -13.77 -5.65 5.15
N VAL A 18 -12.56 -6.19 4.88
CA VAL A 18 -12.34 -7.20 3.84
C VAL A 18 -11.30 -8.20 4.30
N VAL A 19 -11.63 -9.48 4.27
CA VAL A 19 -10.73 -10.58 4.63
C VAL A 19 -10.93 -11.76 3.70
N GLY A 20 -9.84 -12.42 3.36
CA GLY A 20 -9.82 -13.69 2.65
C GLY A 20 -8.62 -14.53 3.05
N THR A 21 -8.59 -15.74 2.57
CA THR A 21 -7.56 -16.73 2.92
C THR A 21 -6.96 -17.37 1.68
N THR A 22 -5.69 -17.74 1.75
CA THR A 22 -5.03 -18.56 0.75
C THR A 22 -4.19 -19.63 1.43
N SER A 23 -3.96 -20.74 0.71
CA SER A 23 -3.06 -21.79 1.19
C SER A 23 -1.62 -21.33 1.27
N TRP A 24 -0.84 -21.98 2.12
CA TRP A 24 0.60 -21.84 2.20
C TRP A 24 1.27 -23.22 2.11
N PRO A 25 2.42 -23.38 1.43
CA PRO A 25 3.13 -22.36 0.65
C PRO A 25 2.34 -21.88 -0.57
N LEU A 26 2.76 -20.73 -1.11
CA LEU A 26 2.17 -20.18 -2.34
C LEU A 26 2.36 -21.17 -3.51
N PRO A 27 1.47 -21.17 -4.51
CA PRO A 27 1.55 -22.09 -5.65
C PRO A 27 2.84 -21.85 -6.47
N ASN A 28 3.32 -22.88 -7.17
CA ASN A 28 4.60 -22.83 -7.91
C ASN A 28 4.66 -21.70 -8.97
N GLU A 29 3.52 -21.34 -9.53
CA GLU A 29 3.40 -20.22 -10.50
C GLU A 29 3.80 -18.88 -9.88
N ALA A 30 3.70 -18.73 -8.56
CA ALA A 30 4.13 -17.52 -7.86
C ALA A 30 5.60 -17.21 -8.12
N ARG A 31 6.47 -18.23 -8.17
CA ARG A 31 7.90 -18.06 -8.43
C ARG A 31 8.13 -17.46 -9.82
N GLN A 32 7.48 -17.97 -10.84
CA GLN A 32 7.60 -17.45 -12.20
C GLN A 32 7.14 -16.00 -12.28
N ILE A 33 5.95 -15.67 -11.74
CA ILE A 33 5.39 -14.33 -11.74
C ILE A 33 6.32 -13.33 -11.03
N LEU A 34 6.91 -13.73 -9.90
CA LEU A 34 7.83 -12.86 -9.15
C LEU A 34 9.20 -12.73 -9.82
N CYS A 35 9.71 -13.77 -10.49
CA CYS A 35 10.94 -13.70 -11.29
C CYS A 35 10.81 -12.73 -12.47
N GLU A 36 9.67 -12.74 -13.14
CA GLU A 36 9.38 -11.86 -14.28
C GLU A 36 9.08 -10.40 -13.85
N SER A 37 8.88 -10.16 -12.56
CA SER A 37 8.67 -8.81 -12.03
C SER A 37 9.98 -8.02 -11.97
N ASN A 38 9.90 -6.70 -12.25
CA ASN A 38 10.99 -5.76 -12.03
C ASN A 38 10.74 -4.99 -10.72
N PRO A 39 11.13 -5.53 -9.55
CA PRO A 39 10.84 -4.91 -8.26
C PRO A 39 11.67 -3.65 -8.07
N CYS A 40 11.10 -2.64 -7.41
CA CYS A 40 11.88 -1.47 -7.02
C CYS A 40 12.85 -1.84 -5.88
N PRO A 41 13.95 -1.04 -5.66
CA PRO A 41 14.94 -1.31 -4.61
C PRO A 41 14.42 -1.27 -3.16
N PHE A 42 13.14 -0.97 -2.95
CA PHE A 42 12.50 -1.04 -1.62
C PHE A 42 11.90 -2.42 -1.35
N THR A 43 11.78 -3.26 -2.37
CA THR A 43 11.28 -4.63 -2.24
C THR A 43 12.42 -5.57 -1.85
N ALA A 44 12.16 -6.57 -1.03
CA ALA A 44 13.13 -7.62 -0.73
C ALA A 44 13.66 -8.25 -2.03
N ALA A 45 14.99 -8.37 -2.11
CA ALA A 45 15.64 -8.88 -3.32
C ALA A 45 15.59 -10.42 -3.40
N ASP A 46 15.58 -11.09 -2.25
CA ASP A 46 15.56 -12.55 -2.19
C ASP A 46 14.17 -13.09 -2.55
N LEU A 47 14.13 -13.96 -3.55
CA LEU A 47 12.89 -14.53 -4.05
C LEU A 47 12.29 -15.57 -3.09
N ASP A 48 13.13 -16.32 -2.39
CA ASP A 48 12.67 -17.33 -1.43
C ASP A 48 12.05 -16.63 -0.21
N GLU A 49 12.66 -15.53 0.29
CA GLU A 49 12.04 -14.70 1.32
C GLU A 49 10.67 -14.14 0.87
N ARG A 50 10.55 -13.75 -0.39
CA ARG A 50 9.27 -13.23 -0.93
C ARG A 50 8.19 -14.29 -1.06
N LEU A 51 8.58 -15.55 -1.27
CA LEU A 51 7.67 -16.69 -1.43
C LEU A 51 7.34 -17.40 -0.12
N MET A 52 8.32 -17.47 0.78
CA MET A 52 8.22 -18.27 1.99
C MET A 52 7.97 -17.44 3.24
N GLY A 53 8.22 -16.11 3.17
CA GLY A 53 8.28 -15.30 4.37
C GLY A 53 9.48 -15.68 5.25
N THR A 54 9.50 -15.16 6.46
CA THR A 54 10.55 -15.43 7.45
C THR A 54 10.00 -15.80 8.83
N PRO A 55 8.84 -16.51 8.94
CA PRO A 55 8.38 -16.94 10.26
C PRO A 55 9.24 -18.10 10.79
N ASP A 56 9.38 -18.17 12.11
CA ASP A 56 10.11 -19.25 12.79
C ASP A 56 9.33 -20.60 12.80
N PHE A 57 8.27 -20.69 12.05
CA PHE A 57 7.41 -21.87 11.92
C PHE A 57 6.97 -22.06 10.45
N MET A 58 6.45 -23.25 10.14
CA MET A 58 5.90 -23.57 8.82
C MET A 58 4.41 -23.22 8.77
N PRO A 59 4.02 -22.13 8.10
CA PRO A 59 2.61 -21.79 7.94
C PRO A 59 1.85 -22.82 7.10
N ARG A 60 0.54 -22.91 7.29
CA ARG A 60 -0.39 -23.72 6.49
C ARG A 60 -1.37 -22.83 5.71
N SER A 61 -1.62 -21.63 6.20
CA SER A 61 -2.51 -20.67 5.56
C SER A 61 -1.98 -19.25 5.75
N ALA A 62 -2.44 -18.37 4.86
CA ALA A 62 -2.31 -16.93 5.01
C ALA A 62 -3.71 -16.30 5.06
N ILE A 63 -3.94 -15.48 6.08
CA ILE A 63 -5.10 -14.59 6.19
C ILE A 63 -4.69 -13.25 5.59
N VAL A 64 -5.43 -12.76 4.62
CA VAL A 64 -5.15 -11.48 3.96
C VAL A 64 -6.31 -10.51 4.23
N CYS A 65 -5.98 -9.33 4.74
CA CYS A 65 -6.94 -8.28 5.08
C CYS A 65 -6.68 -7.03 4.23
N LEU A 66 -7.74 -6.35 3.80
CA LEU A 66 -7.63 -5.06 3.12
C LEU A 66 -8.14 -3.94 4.05
N PHE A 67 -7.36 -2.88 4.14
CA PHE A 67 -7.65 -1.69 4.94
C PHE A 67 -7.79 -0.49 4.01
N PRO A 68 -9.01 -0.11 3.61
CA PRO A 68 -9.23 1.06 2.76
C PRO A 68 -8.86 2.33 3.51
N TYR A 69 -8.25 3.30 2.78
CA TYR A 69 -7.88 4.61 3.35
C TYR A 69 -8.49 5.80 2.59
N HIS A 70 -9.45 5.55 1.71
CA HIS A 70 -10.11 6.62 0.98
C HIS A 70 -10.96 7.50 1.90
N VAL A 71 -10.71 8.82 1.82
CA VAL A 71 -11.55 9.88 2.41
C VAL A 71 -11.82 10.91 1.32
N PRO A 72 -13.08 11.31 1.06
CA PRO A 72 -13.40 12.38 0.13
C PRO A 72 -12.70 13.68 0.56
N TYR A 73 -11.98 14.32 -0.37
CA TYR A 73 -11.31 15.58 -0.12
C TYR A 73 -11.10 16.34 -1.43
N SER A 74 -11.41 17.64 -1.43
CA SER A 74 -11.31 18.53 -2.59
C SER A 74 -10.39 19.75 -2.36
N GLY A 75 -9.69 19.79 -1.23
CA GLY A 75 -8.78 20.89 -0.92
C GLY A 75 -7.39 20.71 -1.52
N ALA A 76 -6.50 21.67 -1.24
CA ALA A 76 -5.10 21.60 -1.65
C ALA A 76 -4.37 20.46 -0.93
N THR A 77 -3.50 19.77 -1.65
CA THR A 77 -2.63 18.74 -1.09
C THR A 77 -1.23 18.81 -1.72
N ASN A 78 -0.21 18.51 -0.92
CA ASN A 78 1.14 18.27 -1.40
C ASN A 78 1.68 16.88 -1.00
N LEU A 79 0.80 16.02 -0.53
CA LEU A 79 1.09 14.64 -0.11
C LEU A 79 0.18 13.64 -0.84
N ALA A 80 0.69 12.45 -1.15
CA ALA A 80 -0.13 11.35 -1.64
C ALA A 80 -1.09 10.83 -0.55
N ARG A 81 -2.29 10.37 -0.96
CA ARG A 81 -3.41 10.02 -0.07
C ARG A 81 -3.06 9.04 1.04
N TYR A 82 -2.23 8.03 0.75
CA TYR A 82 -1.86 7.01 1.74
C TYR A 82 -1.04 7.58 2.92
N THR A 83 -0.58 8.83 2.81
CA THR A 83 0.19 9.51 3.87
C THR A 83 -0.61 10.57 4.63
N TRP A 84 -1.90 10.75 4.30
CA TRP A 84 -2.70 11.83 4.88
C TRP A 84 -3.10 11.61 6.35
N ALA A 85 -3.19 10.35 6.76
CA ALA A 85 -3.58 9.97 8.13
C ALA A 85 -2.41 9.37 8.91
N THR A 86 -2.70 8.76 10.04
CA THR A 86 -1.74 7.96 10.80
C THR A 86 -1.09 6.91 9.91
N ASP A 87 0.18 6.64 10.15
CA ASP A 87 0.97 5.67 9.40
C ASP A 87 0.27 4.31 9.37
N TYR A 88 -0.02 3.86 8.16
CA TYR A 88 -0.74 2.60 7.95
C TYR A 88 -0.01 1.38 8.52
N HIS A 89 1.32 1.42 8.63
CA HIS A 89 2.06 0.34 9.30
C HIS A 89 1.63 0.18 10.76
N LEU A 90 1.43 1.29 11.47
CA LEU A 90 1.00 1.27 12.87
C LEU A 90 -0.45 0.81 12.98
N VAL A 91 -1.34 1.38 12.16
CA VAL A 91 -2.78 1.08 12.19
C VAL A 91 -3.03 -0.38 11.82
N VAL A 92 -2.53 -0.83 10.68
CA VAL A 92 -2.76 -2.21 10.18
C VAL A 92 -2.17 -3.24 11.15
N THR A 93 -0.96 -3.00 11.68
CA THR A 93 -0.34 -3.91 12.65
C THR A 93 -1.20 -4.04 13.92
N ASP A 94 -1.77 -2.95 14.43
CA ASP A 94 -2.67 -2.99 15.59
C ASP A 94 -3.93 -3.81 15.32
N TYR A 95 -4.58 -3.60 14.16
CA TYR A 95 -5.75 -4.39 13.76
C TYR A 95 -5.42 -5.88 13.62
N LEU A 96 -4.29 -6.20 12.99
CA LEU A 96 -3.85 -7.59 12.82
C LEU A 96 -3.44 -8.21 14.16
N GLN A 97 -2.87 -7.45 15.10
CA GLN A 97 -2.56 -7.95 16.43
C GLN A 97 -3.84 -8.32 17.18
N ARG A 98 -4.84 -7.46 17.16
CA ARG A 98 -6.15 -7.77 17.77
C ARG A 98 -6.80 -8.99 17.13
N LEU A 99 -6.68 -9.16 15.80
CA LEU A 99 -7.15 -10.36 15.11
C LEU A 99 -6.42 -11.62 15.61
N VAL A 100 -5.10 -11.54 15.73
CA VAL A 100 -4.28 -12.66 16.23
C VAL A 100 -4.63 -12.99 17.68
N ASP A 101 -4.84 -12.00 18.53
CA ASP A 101 -5.21 -12.20 19.93
C ASP A 101 -6.54 -12.97 20.06
N GLU A 102 -7.55 -12.60 19.26
CA GLU A 102 -8.85 -13.29 19.21
C GLU A 102 -8.72 -14.74 18.69
N LEU A 103 -7.95 -14.95 17.61
CA LEU A 103 -7.75 -16.28 17.05
C LEU A 103 -6.94 -17.17 18.00
N SER A 104 -5.91 -16.64 18.65
CA SER A 104 -5.06 -17.36 19.59
C SER A 104 -5.83 -17.77 20.85
N SER A 105 -6.76 -16.95 21.33
CA SER A 105 -7.58 -17.25 22.49
C SER A 105 -8.40 -18.55 22.34
N THR A 106 -8.82 -18.84 21.10
CA THR A 106 -9.58 -20.04 20.75
C THR A 106 -8.73 -21.16 20.15
N ASN A 107 -7.50 -20.87 19.76
CA ASN A 107 -6.56 -21.82 19.13
C ASN A 107 -5.15 -21.66 19.75
N PRO A 108 -4.96 -22.01 21.04
CA PRO A 108 -3.74 -21.66 21.78
C PRO A 108 -2.48 -22.43 21.35
N SER A 109 -2.63 -23.49 20.55
CA SER A 109 -1.51 -24.26 19.99
C SER A 109 -1.04 -23.74 18.63
N GLU A 110 -1.80 -22.85 18.00
CA GLU A 110 -1.49 -22.34 16.68
C GLU A 110 -0.57 -21.12 16.75
N LEU A 111 0.28 -20.97 15.72
CA LEU A 111 1.26 -19.91 15.61
C LEU A 111 0.81 -18.89 14.58
N PHE A 112 1.18 -17.62 14.80
CA PHE A 112 0.80 -16.51 13.95
C PHE A 112 1.97 -15.55 13.75
N SER A 113 2.11 -15.02 12.51
CA SER A 113 3.10 -14.00 12.17
C SER A 113 2.44 -12.89 11.36
N ILE A 114 2.56 -11.64 11.85
CA ILE A 114 1.92 -10.45 11.27
C ILE A 114 2.86 -9.76 10.30
N HIS A 115 2.33 -9.35 9.14
CA HIS A 115 3.06 -8.67 8.08
C HIS A 115 2.25 -7.51 7.50
N CYS A 116 2.93 -6.37 7.29
CA CYS A 116 2.38 -5.20 6.61
C CYS A 116 3.50 -4.46 5.88
N ASP A 117 3.46 -4.39 4.55
CA ASP A 117 4.33 -3.65 3.62
C ASP A 117 5.84 -3.93 3.79
N THR A 118 6.43 -3.69 4.97
CA THR A 118 7.87 -3.88 5.23
C THR A 118 8.32 -5.35 5.28
N SER A 119 7.42 -6.29 5.12
CA SER A 119 7.75 -7.72 5.02
C SER A 119 8.23 -8.09 3.61
N PRO A 120 8.97 -9.19 3.44
CA PRO A 120 9.39 -9.66 2.13
C PRO A 120 8.26 -10.24 1.28
N LEU A 121 7.08 -10.47 1.84
CA LEU A 121 5.97 -11.18 1.20
C LEU A 121 5.45 -10.50 -0.08
N ALA A 122 4.87 -11.30 -0.96
CA ALA A 122 4.23 -10.84 -2.19
C ALA A 122 2.76 -10.44 -1.93
N ASP A 123 2.53 -9.42 -1.08
CA ASP A 123 1.22 -9.04 -0.53
C ASP A 123 0.10 -8.96 -1.58
N ARG A 124 0.34 -8.28 -2.71
CA ARG A 124 -0.67 -8.14 -3.78
C ARG A 124 -1.02 -9.47 -4.44
N TYR A 125 -0.03 -10.38 -4.56
CA TYR A 125 -0.28 -11.69 -5.13
C TYR A 125 -1.08 -12.57 -4.15
N MET A 126 -0.78 -12.48 -2.88
CA MET A 126 -1.55 -13.16 -1.83
C MET A 126 -2.98 -12.65 -1.76
N ALA A 127 -3.18 -11.33 -1.86
CA ALA A 127 -4.51 -10.73 -1.93
C ALA A 127 -5.31 -11.19 -3.17
N TYR A 128 -4.64 -11.38 -4.32
CA TYR A 128 -5.24 -11.96 -5.52
C TYR A 128 -5.67 -13.41 -5.28
N LEU A 129 -4.79 -14.24 -4.74
CA LEU A 129 -5.11 -15.65 -4.44
C LEU A 129 -6.23 -15.77 -3.40
N ALA A 130 -6.27 -14.85 -2.43
CA ALA A 130 -7.33 -14.78 -1.42
C ALA A 130 -8.67 -14.24 -1.97
N GLY A 131 -8.77 -13.97 -3.28
CA GLY A 131 -10.01 -13.53 -3.91
C GLY A 131 -10.45 -12.12 -3.54
N LEU A 132 -9.52 -11.22 -3.16
CA LEU A 132 -9.86 -9.91 -2.64
C LEU A 132 -9.88 -8.80 -3.71
N GLY A 133 -9.46 -9.12 -4.93
CA GLY A 133 -9.41 -8.18 -6.03
C GLY A 133 -8.53 -8.65 -7.18
N PHE A 134 -8.13 -7.71 -8.01
CA PHE A 134 -7.36 -7.96 -9.23
C PHE A 134 -6.30 -6.88 -9.48
N TYR A 135 -5.40 -7.13 -10.42
CA TYR A 135 -4.35 -6.17 -10.80
C TYR A 135 -4.86 -5.17 -11.84
N GLY A 136 -4.65 -3.87 -11.57
CA GLY A 136 -4.80 -2.81 -12.57
C GLY A 136 -3.60 -2.69 -13.51
N LYS A 137 -3.80 -2.11 -14.70
CA LYS A 137 -2.70 -1.70 -15.59
C LYS A 137 -1.75 -0.68 -14.94
N ASN A 138 -2.22 0.04 -13.92
CA ASN A 138 -1.39 0.92 -13.08
C ASN A 138 -0.53 0.17 -12.06
N LYS A 139 -0.52 -1.17 -12.09
CA LYS A 139 0.18 -2.06 -11.16
C LYS A 139 -0.31 -1.98 -9.71
N CYS A 140 -1.39 -1.23 -9.44
CA CYS A 140 -2.07 -1.29 -8.15
C CYS A 140 -2.97 -2.52 -8.07
N PHE A 141 -3.16 -3.01 -6.84
CA PHE A 141 -4.21 -3.96 -6.53
C PHE A 141 -5.53 -3.21 -6.40
N ILE A 142 -6.61 -3.75 -6.95
CA ILE A 142 -7.92 -3.10 -7.02
C ILE A 142 -8.97 -4.04 -6.42
N ASN A 143 -9.65 -3.56 -5.39
CA ASN A 143 -10.84 -4.21 -4.85
C ASN A 143 -12.10 -3.60 -5.50
N PRO A 144 -13.13 -4.39 -5.86
CA PRO A 144 -14.32 -3.88 -6.54
C PRO A 144 -15.09 -2.81 -5.77
N ILE A 145 -15.06 -2.84 -4.42
CA ILE A 145 -15.78 -1.90 -3.54
C ILE A 145 -14.91 -0.69 -3.16
N TRP A 146 -13.62 -0.94 -2.85
CA TRP A 146 -12.73 0.02 -2.24
C TRP A 146 -11.71 0.62 -3.24
N GLY A 147 -11.76 0.22 -4.50
CA GLY A 147 -10.79 0.65 -5.51
C GLY A 147 -9.37 0.23 -5.16
N SER A 148 -8.41 1.08 -5.48
CA SER A 148 -6.99 0.87 -5.18
C SER A 148 -6.48 1.64 -3.96
N TYR A 149 -7.33 2.39 -3.27
CA TYR A 149 -6.97 3.10 -2.03
C TYR A 149 -7.06 2.17 -0.82
N ILE A 150 -6.26 1.12 -0.84
CA ILE A 150 -6.22 0.06 0.17
C ILE A 150 -4.79 -0.24 0.59
N VAL A 151 -4.61 -0.62 1.85
CA VAL A 151 -3.39 -1.24 2.38
C VAL A 151 -3.67 -2.73 2.59
N ILE A 152 -2.69 -3.56 2.35
CA ILE A 152 -2.78 -5.02 2.53
C ILE A 152 -2.04 -5.39 3.81
N GLY A 153 -2.72 -6.11 4.69
CA GLY A 153 -2.12 -6.73 5.86
C GLY A 153 -2.28 -8.24 5.78
N THR A 154 -1.28 -8.98 6.24
CA THR A 154 -1.24 -10.45 6.15
C THR A 154 -0.90 -11.07 7.49
N VAL A 155 -1.55 -12.17 7.83
CA VAL A 155 -1.18 -13.05 8.94
C VAL A 155 -0.87 -14.43 8.37
N LEU A 156 0.39 -14.88 8.52
CA LEU A 156 0.76 -16.28 8.28
C LEU A 156 0.46 -17.09 9.52
N THR A 157 -0.09 -18.31 9.36
CA THR A 157 -0.49 -19.12 10.52
C THR A 157 -0.41 -20.61 10.24
N THR A 158 -0.18 -21.39 11.30
CA THR A 158 -0.34 -22.87 11.28
C THR A 158 -1.80 -23.29 11.31
N LEU A 159 -2.74 -22.40 11.70
CA LEU A 159 -4.18 -22.65 11.65
C LEU A 159 -4.63 -22.78 10.19
N GLU A 160 -5.28 -23.90 9.89
CA GLU A 160 -5.72 -24.21 8.54
C GLU A 160 -7.04 -23.55 8.19
N PHE A 161 -7.07 -22.88 7.04
CA PHE A 161 -8.24 -22.24 6.45
C PHE A 161 -8.48 -22.78 5.04
N GLU A 162 -9.75 -22.92 4.66
CA GLU A 162 -10.11 -23.16 3.26
C GLU A 162 -9.72 -21.95 2.42
N PRO A 163 -8.92 -22.12 1.35
CA PRO A 163 -8.51 -20.99 0.51
C PRO A 163 -9.70 -20.42 -0.28
N ASN A 164 -9.76 -19.10 -0.41
CA ASN A 164 -10.67 -18.46 -1.33
C ASN A 164 -10.24 -18.70 -2.79
N THR A 165 -11.15 -18.45 -3.71
CA THR A 165 -10.87 -18.51 -5.16
C THR A 165 -10.60 -17.11 -5.68
N PRO A 166 -9.58 -16.90 -6.54
CA PRO A 166 -9.35 -15.63 -7.19
C PRO A 166 -10.58 -15.12 -7.94
N MET A 167 -10.79 -13.80 -7.94
CA MET A 167 -11.89 -13.17 -8.65
C MET A 167 -11.75 -13.32 -10.16
N THR A 168 -12.89 -13.31 -10.86
CA THR A 168 -12.95 -13.28 -12.33
C THR A 168 -12.95 -11.85 -12.88
N GLU A 169 -13.24 -10.86 -12.04
CA GLU A 169 -13.18 -9.45 -12.40
C GLU A 169 -11.76 -9.04 -12.78
N THR A 170 -11.68 -8.13 -13.73
CA THR A 170 -10.41 -7.63 -14.26
C THR A 170 -10.45 -6.13 -14.49
N CYS A 171 -9.28 -5.56 -14.72
CA CYS A 171 -9.12 -4.17 -15.13
C CYS A 171 -9.87 -3.89 -16.44
N LEU A 172 -10.60 -2.76 -16.50
CA LEU A 172 -11.36 -2.32 -17.69
C LEU A 172 -10.49 -2.10 -18.95
N GLY A 173 -9.16 -2.09 -18.82
CA GLY A 173 -8.26 -1.90 -19.95
C GLY A 173 -8.27 -0.52 -20.61
N CYS A 174 -8.87 0.49 -19.98
CA CYS A 174 -9.12 1.82 -20.54
C CYS A 174 -7.86 2.68 -20.79
N ASN A 175 -6.70 2.29 -20.31
CA ASN A 175 -5.38 2.94 -20.44
C ASN A 175 -5.27 4.38 -19.86
N ARG A 176 -6.27 4.91 -19.15
CA ARG A 176 -6.22 6.26 -18.57
C ARG A 176 -5.01 6.46 -17.67
N CYS A 177 -4.67 5.47 -16.84
CA CYS A 177 -3.50 5.50 -15.95
C CYS A 177 -2.18 5.58 -16.74
N ILE A 178 -2.07 4.88 -17.86
CA ILE A 178 -0.89 4.92 -18.74
C ILE A 178 -0.74 6.31 -19.33
N SER A 179 -1.83 6.85 -19.92
CA SER A 179 -1.83 8.18 -20.55
C SER A 179 -1.52 9.31 -19.56
N ALA A 180 -2.05 9.23 -18.33
CA ALA A 180 -1.87 10.25 -17.29
C ALA A 180 -0.53 10.14 -16.54
N CYS A 181 0.21 9.03 -16.64
CA CYS A 181 1.43 8.81 -15.89
C CYS A 181 2.48 9.90 -16.13
N LEU A 182 2.87 10.63 -15.09
CA LEU A 182 3.78 11.78 -15.17
C LEU A 182 5.18 11.39 -15.64
N GLY A 183 5.67 10.25 -15.19
CA GLY A 183 6.99 9.72 -15.54
C GLY A 183 6.97 8.71 -16.69
N LYS A 184 5.78 8.45 -17.30
CA LYS A 184 5.62 7.42 -18.35
C LYS A 184 6.19 6.05 -17.93
N CYS A 185 6.12 5.74 -16.64
CA CYS A 185 6.62 4.50 -16.07
C CYS A 185 5.70 3.30 -16.27
N LEU A 186 4.45 3.54 -16.69
CA LEU A 186 3.46 2.52 -17.00
C LEU A 186 3.44 2.27 -18.51
N ASP A 187 3.80 1.07 -18.89
CA ASP A 187 3.71 0.57 -20.25
C ASP A 187 2.73 -0.62 -20.29
N HIS A 188 2.33 -1.05 -21.50
CA HIS A 188 1.46 -2.21 -21.67
C HIS A 188 2.08 -3.50 -21.10
N ASN A 189 3.40 -3.62 -21.13
CA ASN A 189 4.13 -4.83 -20.79
C ASN A 189 5.07 -4.69 -19.58
N GLU A 190 5.51 -3.46 -19.22
CA GLU A 190 6.55 -3.23 -18.24
C GLU A 190 6.17 -2.11 -17.25
N PHE A 191 6.72 -2.20 -16.04
CA PHE A 191 6.72 -1.13 -15.05
C PHE A 191 8.15 -0.64 -14.81
N LYS A 192 8.43 0.62 -15.16
CA LYS A 192 9.73 1.27 -14.95
C LYS A 192 9.69 2.08 -13.67
N TYR A 193 10.02 1.43 -12.54
CA TYR A 193 9.95 2.10 -11.23
C TYR A 193 10.82 3.35 -11.14
N ASP A 194 11.98 3.36 -11.83
CA ASP A 194 12.99 4.44 -11.83
C ASP A 194 12.48 5.77 -12.44
N THR A 195 11.41 5.74 -13.23
CA THR A 195 10.72 6.94 -13.73
C THR A 195 9.36 7.18 -13.02
N CYS A 196 8.99 6.35 -12.04
CA CYS A 196 7.77 6.56 -11.26
C CYS A 196 7.95 7.72 -10.28
N LYS A 197 7.10 8.78 -10.38
CA LYS A 197 7.17 9.91 -9.45
C LYS A 197 7.08 9.46 -7.99
N SER A 198 6.24 8.48 -7.65
CA SER A 198 6.15 7.96 -6.28
C SER A 198 7.48 7.43 -5.78
N TYR A 199 8.22 6.69 -6.59
CA TYR A 199 9.56 6.22 -6.27
C TYR A 199 10.55 7.38 -6.17
N LEU A 200 10.57 8.30 -7.15
CA LEU A 200 11.51 9.41 -7.22
C LEU A 200 11.40 10.36 -6.01
N THR A 201 10.17 10.60 -5.53
CA THR A 201 9.96 11.42 -4.33
C THR A 201 10.53 10.78 -3.06
N GLN A 202 10.81 9.49 -3.07
CA GLN A 202 11.35 8.71 -1.95
C GLN A 202 12.80 8.27 -2.15
N LYS A 203 13.35 8.43 -3.36
CA LYS A 203 14.74 8.11 -3.70
C LYS A 203 15.70 8.96 -2.87
N LYS A 204 16.72 8.33 -2.25
CA LYS A 204 17.80 9.03 -1.52
C LYS A 204 18.77 9.72 -2.47
N GLY A 205 19.45 10.74 -1.99
CA GLY A 205 20.45 11.49 -2.76
C GLY A 205 19.87 12.53 -3.69
N GLY A 206 20.67 13.00 -4.66
CA GLY A 206 20.24 13.92 -5.70
C GLY A 206 19.39 13.23 -6.77
N LEU A 207 18.63 14.02 -7.51
CA LEU A 207 17.91 13.58 -8.70
C LEU A 207 18.59 14.16 -9.95
N THR A 208 18.58 13.42 -11.06
CA THR A 208 18.98 13.93 -12.37
C THR A 208 17.97 14.98 -12.86
N ASP A 209 18.32 15.75 -13.88
CA ASP A 209 17.44 16.80 -14.42
C ASP A 209 16.11 16.21 -14.94
N ASP A 210 16.14 15.04 -15.57
CA ASP A 210 14.93 14.33 -16.02
C ASP A 210 14.06 13.90 -14.83
N GLU A 211 14.67 13.36 -13.77
CA GLU A 211 13.97 12.96 -12.55
C GLU A 211 13.36 14.18 -11.83
N GLN A 212 14.08 15.30 -11.77
CA GLN A 212 13.58 16.58 -11.22
C GLN A 212 12.37 17.07 -12.03
N SER A 213 12.47 17.03 -13.37
CA SER A 213 11.37 17.37 -14.26
C SER A 213 10.12 16.52 -13.99
N ILE A 214 10.27 15.20 -13.75
CA ILE A 214 9.15 14.32 -13.41
C ILE A 214 8.54 14.72 -12.06
N VAL A 215 9.38 14.96 -11.04
CA VAL A 215 8.91 15.38 -9.71
C VAL A 215 8.17 16.72 -9.76
N GLY A 216 8.61 17.65 -10.60
CA GLY A 216 7.99 18.96 -10.78
C GLY A 216 6.60 18.95 -11.40
N LYS A 217 6.16 17.89 -12.05
CA LYS A 217 4.89 17.83 -12.81
C LYS A 217 3.60 17.81 -11.96
N SER A 218 3.68 17.72 -10.65
CA SER A 218 2.50 17.86 -9.76
C SER A 218 2.94 18.40 -8.40
N PRO A 219 2.02 18.96 -7.59
CA PRO A 219 2.38 19.58 -6.30
C PRO A 219 2.82 18.59 -5.22
N LEU A 220 2.70 17.26 -5.45
CA LEU A 220 3.02 16.28 -4.42
C LEU A 220 4.53 16.18 -4.18
N VAL A 221 4.93 16.51 -2.95
CA VAL A 221 6.33 16.39 -2.48
C VAL A 221 6.67 14.98 -2.01
N PHE A 222 5.66 14.13 -1.80
CA PHE A 222 5.83 12.74 -1.39
C PHE A 222 4.73 11.85 -1.97
N GLY A 223 5.13 10.75 -2.65
CA GLY A 223 4.22 9.83 -3.31
C GLY A 223 3.65 10.39 -4.63
N CYS A 224 2.67 9.69 -5.20
CA CYS A 224 1.94 10.10 -6.40
C CYS A 224 0.66 9.27 -6.55
N ASP A 225 -0.48 9.92 -6.76
CA ASP A 225 -1.78 9.25 -6.91
C ASP A 225 -2.36 9.35 -8.33
N VAL A 226 -1.69 10.02 -9.27
CA VAL A 226 -2.24 10.35 -10.61
C VAL A 226 -2.82 9.14 -11.33
N CYS A 227 -2.16 8.00 -11.32
CA CYS A 227 -2.65 6.79 -11.96
C CYS A 227 -3.86 6.16 -11.24
N GLN A 228 -4.04 6.44 -9.95
CA GLN A 228 -5.19 6.03 -9.15
C GLN A 228 -6.37 7.00 -9.34
N GLU A 229 -6.10 8.31 -9.35
CA GLU A 229 -7.13 9.36 -9.50
C GLU A 229 -7.89 9.27 -10.84
N VAL A 230 -7.21 8.92 -11.92
CA VAL A 230 -7.83 8.75 -13.24
C VAL A 230 -8.48 7.38 -13.45
N CYS A 231 -8.35 6.47 -12.48
CA CYS A 231 -8.86 5.11 -12.62
C CYS A 231 -10.37 5.06 -12.39
N PRO A 232 -11.17 4.51 -13.33
CA PRO A 232 -12.61 4.39 -13.14
C PRO A 232 -13.02 3.55 -11.92
N HIS A 233 -12.18 2.58 -11.52
CA HIS A 233 -12.42 1.79 -10.32
C HIS A 233 -12.28 2.59 -9.01
N ASN A 234 -11.74 3.80 -9.07
CA ASN A 234 -11.63 4.71 -7.92
C ASN A 234 -12.68 5.82 -7.92
N LYS A 235 -13.68 5.71 -8.81
CA LYS A 235 -14.78 6.67 -8.87
C LYS A 235 -15.85 6.32 -7.83
N ASP A 236 -16.37 7.34 -7.15
CA ASP A 236 -17.51 7.23 -6.21
C ASP A 236 -17.29 6.19 -5.09
N LEU A 237 -16.05 6.10 -4.59
CA LEU A 237 -15.69 5.17 -3.51
C LEU A 237 -16.31 5.59 -2.18
N PRO A 238 -16.68 4.62 -1.33
CA PRO A 238 -17.09 4.90 0.04
C PRO A 238 -15.94 5.46 0.88
N THR A 239 -16.29 6.21 1.91
CA THR A 239 -15.32 6.64 2.94
C THR A 239 -14.84 5.43 3.73
N THR A 240 -13.55 5.40 4.07
CA THR A 240 -12.98 4.33 4.89
C THR A 240 -13.75 4.13 6.20
N PRO A 241 -14.02 2.88 6.61
CA PRO A 241 -14.55 2.57 7.95
C PRO A 241 -13.45 2.56 9.03
N ILE A 242 -12.15 2.63 8.65
CA ILE A 242 -11.02 2.64 9.59
C ILE A 242 -10.91 4.03 10.20
N VAL A 243 -11.20 4.13 11.47
CA VAL A 243 -11.34 5.42 12.18
C VAL A 243 -10.02 6.22 12.15
N GLU A 244 -8.89 5.53 12.29
CA GLU A 244 -7.55 6.11 12.29
C GLU A 244 -7.18 6.73 10.94
N PHE A 245 -7.85 6.33 9.85
CA PHE A 245 -7.65 6.89 8.52
C PHE A 245 -8.62 8.04 8.18
N GLN A 246 -9.60 8.33 9.02
CA GLN A 246 -10.57 9.40 8.79
C GLN A 246 -10.03 10.79 9.16
N SER A 247 -9.09 10.87 10.12
CA SER A 247 -8.45 12.13 10.49
C SER A 247 -7.30 12.41 9.53
N ILE A 248 -7.53 13.26 8.53
CA ILE A 248 -6.58 13.51 7.44
C ILE A 248 -5.90 14.87 7.57
N GLU A 249 -4.61 14.90 7.25
CA GLU A 249 -3.79 16.11 7.08
C GLU A 249 -3.11 16.03 5.69
N PRO A 250 -3.77 16.50 4.63
CA PRO A 250 -3.31 16.31 3.25
C PRO A 250 -2.13 17.21 2.85
N TYR A 251 -1.73 18.12 3.71
CA TYR A 251 -0.72 19.13 3.43
C TYR A 251 0.34 19.17 4.54
N VAL A 252 1.59 19.34 4.14
CA VAL A 252 2.72 19.63 5.04
C VAL A 252 3.33 20.97 4.68
N ASP A 253 3.54 21.82 5.69
CA ASP A 253 4.16 23.14 5.51
C ASP A 253 5.68 22.98 5.34
N ILE A 254 6.18 23.35 4.15
CA ILE A 254 7.59 23.20 3.82
C ILE A 254 8.46 24.27 4.55
N GLU A 255 7.95 25.46 4.76
CA GLU A 255 8.67 26.51 5.51
C GLU A 255 8.85 26.09 6.96
N GLU A 256 7.81 25.49 7.55
CA GLU A 256 7.92 24.88 8.87
C GLU A 256 8.97 23.76 8.87
N LEU A 257 8.96 22.86 7.88
CA LEU A 257 9.97 21.78 7.80
C LEU A 257 11.40 22.32 7.71
N GLU A 258 11.62 23.45 7.05
CA GLU A 258 12.93 24.09 6.98
C GLU A 258 13.37 24.62 8.34
N SER A 259 12.46 25.15 9.13
CA SER A 259 12.73 25.82 10.42
C SER A 259 12.99 24.86 11.58
N ILE A 260 12.32 23.69 11.62
CA ILE A 260 12.41 22.75 12.73
C ILE A 260 13.65 21.83 12.64
N SER A 261 14.13 21.32 13.78
CA SER A 261 15.18 20.31 13.84
C SER A 261 14.67 18.90 13.40
N ASN A 262 15.57 17.95 13.14
CA ASN A 262 15.19 16.56 12.88
C ASN A 262 14.48 15.90 14.08
N LYS A 263 14.82 16.32 15.32
CA LYS A 263 14.17 15.82 16.54
C LYS A 263 12.72 16.29 16.63
N GLU A 264 12.49 17.57 16.36
CA GLU A 264 11.15 18.15 16.33
C GLU A 264 10.32 17.58 15.18
N PHE A 265 10.91 17.41 13.99
CA PHE A 265 10.27 16.73 12.87
C PHE A 265 9.79 15.33 13.26
N LYS A 266 10.66 14.53 13.88
CA LYS A 266 10.31 13.18 14.32
C LYS A 266 9.23 13.18 15.40
N ALA A 267 9.27 14.13 16.33
CA ALA A 267 8.26 14.28 17.38
C ALA A 267 6.89 14.65 16.79
N LYS A 268 6.84 15.57 15.82
CA LYS A 268 5.60 16.05 15.19
C LYS A 268 5.04 15.11 14.14
N TYR A 269 5.89 14.56 13.29
CA TYR A 269 5.48 13.79 12.08
C TYR A 269 5.87 12.32 12.11
N GLY A 270 6.50 11.83 13.19
CA GLY A 270 6.99 10.44 13.26
C GLY A 270 5.90 9.38 13.12
N HIS A 271 4.65 9.75 13.37
CA HIS A 271 3.48 8.89 13.21
C HIS A 271 2.87 8.93 11.78
N ARG A 272 3.52 9.62 10.82
CA ARG A 272 3.05 9.77 9.44
C ARG A 272 3.93 8.96 8.48
N ALA A 273 3.32 8.28 7.54
CA ALA A 273 4.03 7.40 6.62
C ALA A 273 5.14 8.09 5.79
N PHE A 274 5.04 9.40 5.51
CA PHE A 274 6.09 10.14 4.81
C PHE A 274 7.35 10.41 5.65
N SER A 275 7.28 10.23 6.97
CA SER A 275 8.36 10.60 7.89
C SER A 275 9.60 9.69 7.79
N TRP A 276 9.46 8.47 7.29
CA TRP A 276 10.52 7.46 7.27
C TRP A 276 11.80 7.88 6.51
N ARG A 277 11.65 8.77 5.53
CA ARG A 277 12.79 9.33 4.76
C ARG A 277 13.35 10.61 5.38
N GLY A 278 12.67 11.19 6.36
CA GLY A 278 13.04 12.44 7.01
C GLY A 278 12.69 13.68 6.16
N LYS A 279 12.70 14.84 6.79
CA LYS A 279 12.25 16.12 6.19
C LYS A 279 13.06 16.56 4.96
N LYS A 280 14.34 16.21 4.89
CA LYS A 280 15.22 16.65 3.78
C LYS A 280 14.71 16.22 2.40
N ILE A 281 14.03 15.07 2.31
CA ILE A 281 13.46 14.57 1.04
C ILE A 281 12.29 15.45 0.60
N LEU A 282 11.40 15.82 1.51
CA LEU A 282 10.25 16.69 1.23
C LEU A 282 10.70 18.08 0.77
N ILE A 283 11.64 18.69 1.51
CA ILE A 283 12.25 19.99 1.18
C ILE A 283 12.94 19.92 -0.20
N ARG A 284 13.73 18.85 -0.47
CA ARG A 284 14.36 18.66 -1.77
C ARG A 284 13.32 18.62 -2.90
N ASN A 285 12.28 17.84 -2.74
CA ASN A 285 11.27 17.64 -3.79
C ASN A 285 10.48 18.94 -4.05
N ASN A 286 10.20 19.72 -3.01
CA ASN A 286 9.51 21.00 -3.17
C ASN A 286 10.28 21.98 -4.06
N LYS A 287 11.62 21.96 -4.03
CA LYS A 287 12.46 22.83 -4.88
C LYS A 287 12.29 22.57 -6.37
N TYR A 288 11.82 21.40 -6.76
CA TYR A 288 11.58 21.05 -8.16
C TYR A 288 10.15 21.34 -8.63
N ILE A 289 9.24 21.70 -7.70
CA ILE A 289 7.85 22.02 -8.01
C ILE A 289 7.75 23.50 -8.35
N ASP A 290 7.46 23.80 -9.62
CA ASP A 290 7.30 25.18 -10.08
C ASP A 290 6.13 25.89 -9.39
N SER A 291 6.29 27.19 -9.10
CA SER A 291 5.23 28.05 -8.55
C SER A 291 3.97 28.05 -9.42
N LYS A 292 4.09 27.80 -10.73
CA LYS A 292 2.96 27.64 -11.66
C LYS A 292 2.17 26.36 -11.43
N THR A 293 2.84 25.29 -11.01
CA THR A 293 2.20 23.99 -10.71
C THR A 293 1.34 24.07 -9.45
N LEU A 294 1.67 24.94 -8.52
CA LEU A 294 0.92 25.18 -7.27
C LEU A 294 -0.40 25.97 -7.49
N GLN A 295 -0.55 26.65 -8.64
CA GLN A 295 -1.71 27.48 -8.96
C GLN A 295 -2.77 26.79 -9.84
N GLN A 296 -2.47 25.60 -10.37
CA GLN A 296 -3.44 24.80 -11.15
C GLN A 296 -4.31 23.98 -10.18
N LYS A 297 -5.40 24.62 -9.74
CA LYS A 297 -6.52 24.01 -9.02
C LYS A 297 -7.74 23.91 -9.91
#